data_541928a079d9fbcfcd0573c74fb9509e
#
_entry.id   541928a079d9fbcfcd0573c74fb9509e
#
_cell.length_a   1.000
_cell.length_b   1.000
_cell.length_c   1.000
_cell.angle_alpha   90.00
_cell.angle_beta   90.00
_cell.angle_gamma   90.00
#
_symmetry.space_group_name_H-M   'P 1'
#
loop_
_entity.id
_entity.type
_entity.pdbx_description
1 polymer ?
#
loop_
_entity_poly.entity_id
_entity_poly.type
_entity_poly.pdbx_seq_one_letter_code
_entity_poly.pdbx_strand_id
1 'polypeptide(L)'
;QHRNPAYYRIYALGEFATLDRLVYPCVERRIVSADEVQGAKLWVGLDFGYVNDPSALVWGYWSEAAHTIYITGEYVKTGMLNDEIAARIIELGLSKEVIIADCAEQKSIAEIKRAGVYRIRPSRKGPDSVVHGIQWINQQRIVIDERCTHTIEEAENYVWKKDRKTGEYINEPEDAYNHCLDAVRYGLQSVAGMDKLRTINKALLG
;
A
#
# COMPACT_ATOMS: atom_id res chain seq x y z
N GLN A 1 -18.29 8.55 12.16
CA GLN A 1 -17.53 9.81 12.36
C GLN A 1 -16.07 9.54 12.81
N HIS A 2 -15.33 8.68 12.14
CA HIS A 2 -13.92 8.43 12.43
C HIS A 2 -13.08 8.58 11.14
N ARG A 3 -13.32 9.64 10.39
CA ARG A 3 -12.45 10.00 9.26
C ARG A 3 -11.22 10.71 9.82
N ASN A 4 -10.05 10.43 9.21
CA ASN A 4 -8.80 11.10 9.53
C ASN A 4 -9.01 12.62 9.56
N PRO A 5 -8.81 13.31 10.72
CA PRO A 5 -9.11 14.74 10.85
C PRO A 5 -8.33 15.63 9.89
N ALA A 6 -7.07 15.28 9.59
CA ALA A 6 -6.23 16.03 8.66
C ALA A 6 -6.79 15.93 7.21
N TYR A 7 -7.18 14.73 6.79
CA TYR A 7 -7.79 14.54 5.48
C TYR A 7 -9.12 15.31 5.34
N TYR A 8 -9.96 15.31 6.38
CA TYR A 8 -11.21 16.03 6.38
C TYR A 8 -11.01 17.55 6.21
N ARG A 9 -9.99 18.12 6.88
CA ARG A 9 -9.67 19.55 6.76
C ARG A 9 -9.25 19.92 5.34
N ILE A 10 -8.39 19.11 4.72
CA ILE A 10 -7.85 19.36 3.38
C ILE A 10 -8.95 19.23 2.31
N TYR A 11 -9.73 18.17 2.34
CA TYR A 11 -10.64 17.82 1.24
C TYR A 11 -12.12 18.23 1.43
N ALA A 12 -12.59 18.30 2.67
CA ALA A 12 -13.99 18.66 2.93
C ALA A 12 -14.19 20.14 3.22
N LEU A 13 -13.18 20.82 3.79
CA LEU A 13 -13.29 22.25 4.13
C LEU A 13 -12.66 23.15 3.07
N GLY A 14 -12.05 22.58 2.01
CA GLY A 14 -11.39 23.37 0.97
C GLY A 14 -10.22 24.21 1.51
N GLU A 15 -9.72 23.90 2.70
CA GLU A 15 -8.50 24.46 3.20
C GLU A 15 -7.38 23.97 2.27
N PHE A 16 -6.85 24.87 1.45
CA PHE A 16 -5.57 24.66 0.75
C PHE A 16 -4.45 24.59 1.79
N ALA A 17 -4.45 23.52 2.59
CA ALA A 17 -3.27 23.20 3.35
C ALA A 17 -2.18 22.90 2.32
N THR A 18 -1.06 23.60 2.40
CA THR A 18 0.19 23.16 1.80
C THR A 18 0.30 21.68 2.07
N LEU A 19 0.47 20.88 0.99
CA LEU A 19 0.69 19.44 1.12
C LEU A 19 1.71 19.23 2.23
N ASP A 20 1.35 18.54 3.29
CA ASP A 20 2.31 18.14 4.29
C ASP A 20 3.44 17.39 3.59
N ARG A 21 4.65 17.53 4.10
CA ARG A 21 5.82 16.88 3.51
C ARG A 21 5.59 15.39 3.29
N LEU A 22 4.94 14.71 4.25
CA LEU A 22 4.75 13.26 4.23
C LEU A 22 3.56 12.84 3.35
N VAL A 23 3.75 11.75 2.61
CA VAL A 23 2.67 11.12 1.82
C VAL A 23 1.61 10.51 2.73
N TYR A 24 2.01 9.94 3.87
CA TYR A 24 1.12 9.37 4.89
C TYR A 24 1.33 10.06 6.25
N PRO A 25 0.75 11.26 6.47
CA PRO A 25 1.03 12.09 7.65
C PRO A 25 0.42 11.56 8.95
N CYS A 26 -0.56 10.66 8.87
CA CYS A 26 -1.34 10.20 10.02
C CYS A 26 -1.28 8.68 10.16
N VAL A 27 -0.16 8.17 10.67
CA VAL A 27 0.06 6.74 10.93
C VAL A 27 0.15 6.50 12.43
N GLU A 28 -0.59 5.51 12.89
CA GLU A 28 -0.53 5.03 14.27
C GLU A 28 0.40 3.81 14.34
N ARG A 29 1.31 3.79 15.30
CA ARG A 29 2.25 2.69 15.54
C ARG A 29 1.95 2.06 16.87
N ARG A 30 1.70 0.78 16.87
CA ARG A 30 1.46 -0.01 18.07
C ARG A 30 1.38 -1.50 17.74
N ILE A 31 1.41 -2.33 18.74
CA ILE A 31 1.09 -3.76 18.58
C ILE A 31 -0.37 -3.90 18.17
N VAL A 32 -0.62 -4.71 17.16
CA VAL A 32 -1.98 -5.07 16.70
C VAL A 32 -2.35 -6.44 17.26
N SER A 33 -3.43 -6.49 18.03
CA SER A 33 -3.93 -7.76 18.60
C SER A 33 -4.75 -8.55 17.57
N ALA A 34 -4.84 -9.87 17.76
CA ALA A 34 -5.64 -10.74 16.92
C ALA A 34 -7.14 -10.38 16.96
N ASP A 35 -7.63 -9.92 18.10
CA ASP A 35 -9.04 -9.54 18.26
C ASP A 35 -9.42 -8.32 17.43
N GLU A 36 -8.50 -7.37 17.23
CA GLU A 36 -8.74 -6.16 16.44
C GLU A 36 -8.93 -6.44 14.95
N VAL A 37 -8.35 -7.52 14.47
CA VAL A 37 -8.43 -7.92 13.05
C VAL A 37 -9.46 -9.01 12.80
N GLN A 38 -10.17 -9.43 13.84
CA GLN A 38 -11.22 -10.44 13.72
C GLN A 38 -12.33 -9.94 12.78
N GLY A 39 -12.65 -10.74 11.76
CA GLY A 39 -13.64 -10.40 10.74
C GLY A 39 -13.16 -9.39 9.68
N ALA A 40 -11.95 -8.85 9.81
CA ALA A 40 -11.34 -8.02 8.78
C ALA A 40 -10.82 -8.86 7.60
N LYS A 41 -10.72 -8.25 6.41
CA LYS A 41 -10.30 -8.93 5.19
C LYS A 41 -8.77 -8.90 5.09
N LEU A 42 -8.13 -10.08 5.02
CA LEU A 42 -6.69 -10.20 4.77
C LEU A 42 -6.35 -9.67 3.36
N TRP A 43 -5.30 -8.89 3.26
CA TRP A 43 -4.69 -8.47 2.01
C TRP A 43 -3.18 -8.75 2.05
N VAL A 44 -2.60 -9.03 0.89
CA VAL A 44 -1.16 -9.27 0.71
C VAL A 44 -0.70 -8.54 -0.54
N GLY A 45 0.35 -7.76 -0.42
CA GLY A 45 0.97 -7.04 -1.52
C GLY A 45 2.43 -7.40 -1.67
N LEU A 46 2.92 -7.35 -2.91
CA LEU A 46 4.32 -7.60 -3.24
C LEU A 46 4.81 -6.53 -4.20
N ASP A 47 5.85 -5.83 -3.80
CA ASP A 47 6.65 -4.98 -4.67
C ASP A 47 7.98 -5.68 -4.98
N PHE A 48 8.36 -5.67 -6.27
CA PHE A 48 9.58 -6.34 -6.71
C PHE A 48 10.75 -5.37 -6.73
N GLY A 49 11.84 -5.76 -6.09
CA GLY A 49 13.16 -5.17 -6.25
C GLY A 49 14.19 -6.24 -6.59
N TYR A 50 15.41 -5.85 -6.91
CA TYR A 50 16.48 -6.82 -7.19
C TYR A 50 17.84 -6.36 -6.66
N VAL A 51 18.64 -5.67 -7.46
CA VAL A 51 20.06 -5.42 -7.11
C VAL A 51 20.19 -4.30 -6.07
N ASN A 52 19.53 -3.17 -6.29
CA ASN A 52 19.66 -1.99 -5.45
C ASN A 52 18.42 -1.80 -4.56
N ASP A 53 17.26 -2.22 -5.04
CA ASP A 53 15.97 -2.05 -4.38
C ASP A 53 15.52 -3.36 -3.74
N PRO A 54 14.96 -3.33 -2.53
CA PRO A 54 14.47 -4.53 -1.89
C PRO A 54 13.16 -5.01 -2.53
N SER A 55 12.96 -6.33 -2.58
CA SER A 55 11.60 -6.87 -2.73
C SER A 55 10.89 -6.75 -1.39
N ALA A 56 9.68 -6.21 -1.41
CA ALA A 56 8.86 -5.99 -0.22
C ALA A 56 7.56 -6.80 -0.31
N LEU A 57 7.41 -7.79 0.56
CA LEU A 57 6.17 -8.52 0.79
C LEU A 57 5.53 -7.97 2.06
N VAL A 58 4.35 -7.38 1.96
CA VAL A 58 3.64 -6.77 3.08
C VAL A 58 2.23 -7.32 3.16
N TRP A 59 1.74 -7.60 4.37
CA TRP A 59 0.39 -8.10 4.56
C TRP A 59 -0.28 -7.49 5.79
N GLY A 60 -1.59 -7.55 5.79
CA GLY A 60 -2.37 -7.02 6.87
C GLY A 60 -3.86 -7.20 6.64
N TYR A 61 -4.66 -6.44 7.34
CA TYR A 61 -6.11 -6.59 7.33
C TYR A 61 -6.80 -5.26 7.03
N TRP A 62 -7.90 -5.34 6.30
CA TRP A 62 -8.79 -4.22 6.05
C TRP A 62 -10.12 -4.42 6.78
N SER A 63 -10.41 -3.55 7.75
CA SER A 63 -11.70 -3.48 8.41
C SER A 63 -12.55 -2.40 7.74
N GLU A 64 -13.51 -2.83 6.93
CA GLU A 64 -14.46 -1.93 6.27
C GLU A 64 -15.35 -1.20 7.30
N ALA A 65 -15.77 -1.91 8.35
CA ALA A 65 -16.62 -1.36 9.40
C ALA A 65 -15.91 -0.27 10.24
N ALA A 66 -14.62 -0.46 10.53
CA ALA A 66 -13.81 0.49 11.29
C ALA A 66 -13.09 1.51 10.40
N HIS A 67 -13.19 1.39 9.07
CA HIS A 67 -12.39 2.18 8.11
C HIS A 67 -10.90 2.19 8.47
N THR A 68 -10.35 1.03 8.82
CA THR A 68 -8.99 0.89 9.34
C THR A 68 -8.19 -0.11 8.52
N ILE A 69 -7.00 0.31 8.11
CA ILE A 69 -5.97 -0.52 7.50
C ILE A 69 -5.01 -0.91 8.61
N TYR A 70 -4.88 -2.22 8.86
CA TYR A 70 -3.88 -2.78 9.74
C TYR A 70 -2.77 -3.38 8.90
N ILE A 71 -1.53 -2.97 9.10
CA ILE A 71 -0.32 -3.56 8.51
C ILE A 71 0.31 -4.40 9.62
N THR A 72 0.29 -5.72 9.48
CA THR A 72 0.61 -6.65 10.57
C THR A 72 1.84 -7.51 10.33
N GLY A 73 2.39 -7.44 9.12
CA GLY A 73 3.61 -8.15 8.81
C GLY A 73 4.26 -7.69 7.52
N GLU A 74 5.56 -7.85 7.49
CA GLU A 74 6.41 -7.53 6.34
C GLU A 74 7.55 -8.55 6.19
N TYR A 75 8.05 -8.70 4.98
CA TYR A 75 9.31 -9.33 4.69
C TYR A 75 10.01 -8.55 3.58
N VAL A 76 11.13 -7.95 3.91
CA VAL A 76 11.87 -7.04 3.03
C VAL A 76 13.29 -7.55 2.87
N LYS A 77 13.75 -7.75 1.65
CA LYS A 77 15.11 -8.23 1.36
C LYS A 77 15.55 -7.84 -0.05
N THR A 78 16.78 -7.37 -0.18
CA THR A 78 17.43 -7.10 -1.46
C THR A 78 18.04 -8.37 -2.06
N GLY A 79 18.06 -8.47 -3.39
CA GLY A 79 18.73 -9.56 -4.12
C GLY A 79 17.98 -10.88 -4.10
N MET A 80 16.66 -10.90 -3.82
CA MET A 80 15.87 -12.13 -3.86
C MET A 80 15.56 -12.57 -5.29
N LEU A 81 15.72 -13.87 -5.54
CA LEU A 81 15.21 -14.51 -6.74
C LEU A 81 13.73 -14.91 -6.57
N ASN A 82 13.03 -15.13 -7.68
CA ASN A 82 11.59 -15.41 -7.66
C ASN A 82 11.21 -16.72 -6.95
N ASP A 83 12.07 -17.71 -6.97
CA ASP A 83 11.93 -18.96 -6.22
C ASP A 83 12.09 -18.75 -4.71
N GLU A 84 13.02 -17.89 -4.28
CA GLU A 84 13.19 -17.51 -2.87
C GLU A 84 11.96 -16.72 -2.37
N ILE A 85 11.42 -15.81 -3.18
CA ILE A 85 10.18 -15.08 -2.87
C ILE A 85 9.03 -16.08 -2.70
N ALA A 86 8.87 -17.02 -3.63
CA ALA A 86 7.83 -18.03 -3.55
C ALA A 86 7.99 -18.94 -2.32
N ALA A 87 9.20 -19.39 -2.02
CA ALA A 87 9.49 -20.19 -0.83
C ALA A 87 9.12 -19.43 0.45
N ARG A 88 9.45 -18.14 0.51
CA ARG A 88 9.10 -17.30 1.66
C ARG A 88 7.60 -17.09 1.84
N ILE A 89 6.87 -16.87 0.74
CA ILE A 89 5.41 -16.79 0.77
C ILE A 89 4.78 -18.09 1.31
N ILE A 90 5.31 -19.25 0.90
CA ILE A 90 4.83 -20.56 1.36
C ILE A 90 5.15 -20.75 2.85
N GLU A 91 6.36 -20.44 3.28
CA GLU A 91 6.80 -20.53 4.68
C GLU A 91 5.95 -19.67 5.62
N LEU A 92 5.56 -18.48 5.18
CA LEU A 92 4.67 -17.58 5.91
C LEU A 92 3.20 -18.02 5.90
N GLY A 93 2.85 -19.09 5.21
CA GLY A 93 1.47 -19.59 5.11
C GLY A 93 0.57 -18.77 4.19
N LEU A 94 1.13 -17.84 3.39
CA LEU A 94 0.38 -16.92 2.54
C LEU A 94 0.09 -17.46 1.13
N SER A 95 0.56 -18.67 0.78
CA SER A 95 0.47 -19.22 -0.59
C SER A 95 -0.97 -19.46 -1.08
N LYS A 96 -1.93 -19.58 -0.16
CA LYS A 96 -3.35 -19.75 -0.46
C LYS A 96 -4.12 -18.44 -0.57
N GLU A 97 -3.48 -17.33 -0.24
CA GLU A 97 -4.10 -16.00 -0.24
C GLU A 97 -3.98 -15.31 -1.60
N VAL A 98 -4.82 -14.32 -1.84
CA VAL A 98 -4.69 -13.47 -3.03
C VAL A 98 -3.56 -12.49 -2.78
N ILE A 99 -2.50 -12.58 -3.59
CA ILE A 99 -1.36 -11.67 -3.54
C ILE A 99 -1.43 -10.75 -4.75
N ILE A 100 -1.40 -9.45 -4.54
CA ILE A 100 -1.32 -8.47 -5.63
C ILE A 100 0.11 -7.95 -5.71
N ALA A 101 0.73 -8.17 -6.86
CA ALA A 101 2.12 -7.80 -7.12
C ALA A 101 2.22 -6.68 -8.16
N ASP A 102 3.36 -6.00 -8.22
CA ASP A 102 3.58 -5.00 -9.28
C ASP A 102 3.34 -5.61 -10.67
N CYS A 103 2.52 -4.93 -11.46
CA CYS A 103 2.14 -5.39 -12.79
C CYS A 103 3.26 -5.24 -13.84
N ALA A 104 4.33 -4.51 -13.59
CA ALA A 104 5.48 -4.40 -14.48
C ALA A 104 6.22 -5.75 -14.60
N GLU A 105 6.17 -6.58 -13.55
CA GLU A 105 6.93 -7.81 -13.39
C GLU A 105 6.15 -9.09 -13.76
N GLN A 106 5.54 -9.12 -14.96
CA GLN A 106 4.71 -10.25 -15.42
C GLN A 106 5.46 -11.59 -15.43
N LYS A 107 6.75 -11.56 -15.78
CA LYS A 107 7.62 -12.74 -15.80
C LYS A 107 7.81 -13.28 -14.40
N SER A 108 8.13 -12.43 -13.45
CA SER A 108 8.33 -12.76 -12.04
C SER A 108 7.05 -13.36 -11.45
N ILE A 109 5.89 -12.76 -11.72
CA ILE A 109 4.59 -13.29 -11.33
C ILE A 109 4.36 -14.71 -11.89
N ALA A 110 4.71 -14.96 -13.15
CA ALA A 110 4.54 -16.28 -13.78
C ALA A 110 5.47 -17.34 -13.17
N GLU A 111 6.70 -16.97 -12.81
CA GLU A 111 7.67 -17.85 -12.16
C GLU A 111 7.23 -18.21 -10.74
N ILE A 112 6.80 -17.24 -9.95
CA ILE A 112 6.25 -17.44 -8.60
C ILE A 112 5.00 -18.33 -8.62
N LYS A 113 4.13 -18.19 -9.63
CA LYS A 113 2.99 -19.12 -9.82
C LYS A 113 3.45 -20.55 -10.03
N ARG A 114 4.46 -20.77 -10.88
CA ARG A 114 5.01 -22.12 -11.14
C ARG A 114 5.64 -22.71 -9.88
N ALA A 115 6.20 -21.88 -9.00
CA ALA A 115 6.76 -22.30 -7.72
C ALA A 115 5.71 -22.59 -6.63
N GLY A 116 4.39 -22.55 -6.94
CA GLY A 116 3.32 -22.98 -6.04
C GLY A 116 2.45 -21.89 -5.44
N VAL A 117 2.67 -20.62 -5.78
CA VAL A 117 1.86 -19.48 -5.31
C VAL A 117 0.82 -19.11 -6.37
N TYR A 118 -0.23 -19.93 -6.52
CA TYR A 118 -1.14 -19.85 -7.65
C TYR A 118 -2.05 -18.63 -7.69
N ARG A 119 -2.29 -17.97 -6.54
CA ARG A 119 -3.21 -16.85 -6.43
C ARG A 119 -2.55 -15.47 -6.53
N ILE A 120 -1.26 -15.40 -6.89
CA ILE A 120 -0.59 -14.13 -7.20
C ILE A 120 -1.13 -13.54 -8.51
N ARG A 121 -1.39 -12.24 -8.52
CA ARG A 121 -1.97 -11.51 -9.66
C ARG A 121 -1.26 -10.16 -9.82
N PRO A 122 -1.20 -9.62 -11.06
CA PRO A 122 -0.69 -8.27 -11.26
C PRO A 122 -1.62 -7.22 -10.64
N SER A 123 -1.04 -6.17 -10.13
CA SER A 123 -1.75 -4.96 -9.75
C SER A 123 -2.38 -4.29 -10.98
N ARG A 124 -3.44 -3.52 -10.76
CA ARG A 124 -4.05 -2.71 -11.80
C ARG A 124 -3.44 -1.32 -11.75
N LYS A 125 -2.78 -0.93 -12.83
CA LYS A 125 -2.26 0.43 -13.03
C LYS A 125 -3.11 1.18 -14.05
N GLY A 126 -3.28 2.47 -13.85
CA GLY A 126 -3.93 3.38 -14.77
C GLY A 126 -3.42 4.78 -14.53
N PRO A 127 -3.78 5.77 -15.38
CA PRO A 127 -3.45 7.16 -15.13
C PRO A 127 -3.78 7.54 -13.69
N ASP A 128 -2.85 8.22 -13.01
CA ASP A 128 -2.99 8.71 -11.63
C ASP A 128 -3.26 7.64 -10.55
N SER A 129 -3.08 6.35 -10.89
CA SER A 129 -3.39 5.24 -9.96
C SER A 129 -2.58 5.28 -8.66
N VAL A 130 -1.37 5.84 -8.69
CA VAL A 130 -0.53 6.03 -7.50
C VAL A 130 -1.18 7.05 -6.58
N VAL A 131 -1.46 8.25 -7.09
CA VAL A 131 -2.06 9.35 -6.33
C VAL A 131 -3.44 8.97 -5.80
N HIS A 132 -4.29 8.36 -6.64
CA HIS A 132 -5.61 7.89 -6.20
C HIS A 132 -5.51 6.82 -5.10
N GLY A 133 -4.56 5.88 -5.21
CA GLY A 133 -4.32 4.88 -4.18
C GLY A 133 -3.88 5.51 -2.86
N ILE A 134 -2.95 6.46 -2.90
CA ILE A 134 -2.49 7.23 -1.74
C ILE A 134 -3.66 7.99 -1.10
N GLN A 135 -4.45 8.70 -1.91
CA GLN A 135 -5.61 9.45 -1.43
C GLN A 135 -6.64 8.54 -0.74
N TRP A 136 -6.91 7.36 -1.32
CA TRP A 136 -7.83 6.40 -0.72
C TRP A 136 -7.30 5.89 0.62
N ILE A 137 -6.01 5.54 0.72
CA ILE A 137 -5.36 5.07 1.95
C ILE A 137 -5.42 6.15 3.02
N ASN A 138 -5.12 7.41 2.68
CA ASN A 138 -5.17 8.53 3.62
C ASN A 138 -6.59 8.85 4.15
N GLN A 139 -7.64 8.40 3.47
CA GLN A 139 -9.02 8.50 4.00
C GLN A 139 -9.28 7.50 5.13
N GLN A 140 -8.44 6.50 5.28
CA GLN A 140 -8.57 5.45 6.28
C GLN A 140 -7.70 5.74 7.50
N ARG A 141 -8.04 5.13 8.63
CA ARG A 141 -7.11 5.01 9.74
C ARG A 141 -6.03 4.00 9.39
N ILE A 142 -4.76 4.36 9.56
CA ILE A 142 -3.63 3.51 9.25
C ILE A 142 -2.95 3.11 10.56
N VAL A 143 -2.88 1.83 10.82
CA VAL A 143 -2.20 1.25 11.99
C VAL A 143 -1.11 0.31 11.50
N ILE A 144 0.14 0.59 11.86
CA ILE A 144 1.29 -0.25 11.55
C ILE A 144 1.73 -0.94 12.83
N ASP A 145 1.82 -2.26 12.79
CA ASP A 145 2.38 -3.04 13.88
C ASP A 145 3.85 -2.70 14.09
N GLU A 146 4.29 -2.53 15.33
CA GLU A 146 5.66 -2.14 15.68
C GLU A 146 6.74 -3.09 15.12
N ARG A 147 6.37 -4.32 14.77
CA ARG A 147 7.26 -5.31 14.13
C ARG A 147 7.53 -5.02 12.66
N CYS A 148 6.71 -4.18 12.01
CA CYS A 148 6.88 -3.77 10.61
C CYS A 148 7.82 -2.56 10.52
N THR A 149 9.09 -2.78 10.82
CA THR A 149 10.07 -1.70 10.99
C THR A 149 10.42 -0.99 9.69
N HIS A 150 10.48 -1.70 8.55
CA HIS A 150 10.73 -1.10 7.23
C HIS A 150 9.52 -0.26 6.78
N THR A 151 8.31 -0.77 6.94
CA THR A 151 7.09 -0.01 6.60
C THR A 151 6.97 1.26 7.45
N ILE A 152 7.37 1.19 8.74
CA ILE A 152 7.42 2.37 9.62
C ILE A 152 8.45 3.38 9.11
N GLU A 153 9.67 2.93 8.81
CA GLU A 153 10.75 3.79 8.28
C GLU A 153 10.31 4.48 6.98
N GLU A 154 9.70 3.73 6.06
CA GLU A 154 9.17 4.31 4.83
C GLU A 154 8.07 5.34 5.11
N ALA A 155 7.11 5.04 5.97
CA ALA A 155 6.03 5.97 6.31
C ALA A 155 6.54 7.28 6.92
N GLU A 156 7.68 7.26 7.62
CA GLU A 156 8.34 8.45 8.17
C GLU A 156 9.12 9.28 7.16
N ASN A 157 9.52 8.66 6.05
CA ASN A 157 10.44 9.27 5.08
C ASN A 157 9.83 9.43 3.67
N TYR A 158 8.68 8.81 3.37
CA TYR A 158 8.01 8.94 2.09
C TYR A 158 7.36 10.31 1.95
N VAL A 159 7.88 11.10 1.03
CA VAL A 159 7.53 12.51 0.89
C VAL A 159 7.03 12.84 -0.51
N TRP A 160 6.27 13.93 -0.62
CA TRP A 160 5.92 14.52 -1.90
C TRP A 160 7.12 15.24 -2.51
N LYS A 161 7.23 15.21 -3.84
CA LYS A 161 8.24 15.99 -4.58
C LYS A 161 8.03 17.47 -4.39
N LYS A 162 9.15 18.21 -4.44
CA LYS A 162 9.13 19.66 -4.50
C LYS A 162 9.30 20.15 -5.94
N ASP A 163 8.45 21.08 -6.37
CA ASP A 163 8.71 21.85 -7.58
C ASP A 163 10.00 22.66 -7.40
N ARG A 164 10.92 22.52 -8.34
CA ARG A 164 12.25 23.15 -8.27
C ARG A 164 12.20 24.67 -8.40
N LYS A 165 11.13 25.24 -8.99
CA LYS A 165 11.00 26.66 -9.24
C LYS A 165 10.28 27.37 -8.11
N THR A 166 9.20 26.78 -7.60
CA THR A 166 8.37 27.37 -6.55
C THR A 166 8.79 26.94 -5.15
N GLY A 167 9.46 25.78 -5.01
CA GLY A 167 9.79 25.19 -3.72
C GLY A 167 8.59 24.56 -3.01
N GLU A 168 7.42 24.57 -3.63
CA GLU A 168 6.20 23.98 -3.08
C GLU A 168 6.13 22.47 -3.36
N TYR A 169 5.45 21.74 -2.48
CA TYR A 169 5.19 20.32 -2.72
C TYR A 169 4.15 20.14 -3.81
N ILE A 170 4.40 19.21 -4.73
CA ILE A 170 3.49 18.85 -5.82
C ILE A 170 2.87 17.48 -5.54
N ASN A 171 1.74 17.20 -6.18
CA ASN A 171 0.98 15.94 -6.00
C ASN A 171 1.63 14.77 -6.78
N GLU A 172 2.93 14.61 -6.59
CA GLU A 172 3.74 13.52 -7.12
C GLU A 172 4.70 13.06 -6.01
N PRO A 173 4.67 11.78 -5.58
CA PRO A 173 5.56 11.30 -4.54
C PRO A 173 6.99 11.12 -5.08
N GLU A 174 7.99 11.22 -4.18
CA GLU A 174 9.38 10.86 -4.50
C GLU A 174 9.47 9.35 -4.76
N ASP A 175 10.46 8.97 -5.59
CA ASP A 175 10.76 7.57 -5.91
C ASP A 175 11.81 7.02 -4.92
N ALA A 176 11.49 7.11 -3.64
CA ALA A 176 12.32 6.65 -2.53
C ALA A 176 11.42 6.36 -1.31
N TYR A 177 11.80 5.41 -0.48
CA TYR A 177 11.04 4.98 0.70
C TYR A 177 9.61 4.55 0.36
N ASN A 178 9.42 3.79 -0.71
CA ASN A 178 8.10 3.48 -1.26
C ASN A 178 7.81 1.99 -1.44
N HIS A 179 8.78 1.09 -1.29
CA HIS A 179 8.62 -0.34 -1.61
C HIS A 179 7.56 -1.04 -0.76
N CYS A 180 7.63 -0.91 0.56
CA CYS A 180 6.60 -1.46 1.46
C CYS A 180 5.26 -0.78 1.25
N LEU A 181 5.26 0.54 1.09
CA LEU A 181 4.04 1.33 0.92
C LEU A 181 3.39 1.11 -0.45
N ASP A 182 4.16 0.81 -1.48
CA ASP A 182 3.66 0.36 -2.78
C ASP A 182 3.08 -1.06 -2.70
N ALA A 183 3.75 -1.98 -1.98
CA ALA A 183 3.19 -3.29 -1.69
C ALA A 183 1.85 -3.17 -0.93
N VAL A 184 1.74 -2.29 0.07
CA VAL A 184 0.47 -1.98 0.76
C VAL A 184 -0.59 -1.52 -0.25
N ARG A 185 -0.26 -0.57 -1.11
CA ARG A 185 -1.17 -0.02 -2.13
C ARG A 185 -1.64 -1.08 -3.13
N TYR A 186 -0.75 -2.01 -3.52
CA TYR A 186 -1.12 -3.14 -4.37
C TYR A 186 -2.03 -4.12 -3.63
N GLY A 187 -1.65 -4.58 -2.45
CA GLY A 187 -2.40 -5.56 -1.67
C GLY A 187 -3.84 -5.12 -1.40
N LEU A 188 -4.05 -3.86 -1.06
CA LEU A 188 -5.36 -3.29 -0.78
C LEU A 188 -6.31 -3.32 -1.99
N GLN A 189 -5.81 -3.42 -3.22
CA GLN A 189 -6.67 -3.58 -4.40
C GLN A 189 -7.53 -4.85 -4.35
N SER A 190 -7.10 -5.87 -3.60
CA SER A 190 -7.84 -7.13 -3.47
C SER A 190 -9.09 -7.04 -2.59
N VAL A 191 -9.14 -6.06 -1.67
CA VAL A 191 -10.17 -5.99 -0.61
C VAL A 191 -10.93 -4.67 -0.57
N ALA A 192 -10.34 -3.59 -1.03
CA ALA A 192 -10.84 -2.23 -0.81
C ALA A 192 -11.86 -1.75 -1.86
N GLY A 193 -12.14 -2.54 -2.90
CA GLY A 193 -13.08 -2.14 -3.96
C GLY A 193 -12.67 -0.82 -4.66
N MET A 194 -11.36 -0.53 -4.71
CA MET A 194 -10.81 0.68 -5.33
C MET A 194 -11.26 0.88 -6.79
N ASP A 195 -11.71 -0.18 -7.44
CA ASP A 195 -12.25 -0.14 -8.80
C ASP A 195 -13.58 0.62 -8.92
N LYS A 196 -14.37 0.71 -7.85
CA LYS A 196 -15.68 1.39 -7.87
C LYS A 196 -15.57 2.91 -7.95
N LEU A 197 -14.47 3.50 -7.50
CA LEU A 197 -14.27 4.96 -7.54
C LEU A 197 -14.13 5.51 -8.97
N ARG A 198 -13.64 4.70 -9.92
CA ARG A 198 -13.56 5.09 -11.34
C ARG A 198 -14.91 5.25 -12.02
N THR A 199 -15.92 4.51 -11.60
CA THR A 199 -17.25 4.54 -12.22
C THR A 199 -18.07 5.74 -11.76
N ILE A 200 -17.87 6.20 -10.54
CA ILE A 200 -18.64 7.33 -9.96
C ILE A 200 -18.18 8.67 -10.56
N ASN A 201 -16.88 8.87 -10.77
CA ASN A 201 -16.37 10.12 -11.37
C ASN A 201 -16.78 10.30 -12.84
N LYS A 202 -17.02 9.21 -13.58
CA LYS A 202 -17.49 9.29 -14.97
C LYS A 202 -18.99 9.64 -15.08
N ALA A 203 -19.78 9.27 -14.07
CA ALA A 203 -21.22 9.56 -14.02
C ALA A 203 -21.55 10.97 -13.51
N LEU A 204 -20.59 11.66 -12.86
CA LEU A 204 -20.74 13.04 -12.37
C LEU A 204 -20.21 14.10 -13.32
N LEU A 205 -19.56 13.70 -14.44
CA LEU A 205 -18.97 14.58 -15.45
C LEU A 205 -19.66 14.45 -16.83
N GLY A 206 -20.82 13.79 -16.87
CA GLY A 206 -21.70 13.66 -18.03
C GLY A 206 -22.90 14.60 -17.97
#